data_cc38a4bd828676127d98045a532df50b
#
_entry.id   cc38a4bd828676127d98045a532df50b
#
_cell.length_a   1.000
_cell.length_b   1.000
_cell.length_c   1.000
_cell.angle_alpha   90.00
_cell.angle_beta   90.00
_cell.angle_gamma   90.00
#
_symmetry.space_group_name_H-M   'P 1'
#
loop_
_entity.id
_entity.type
_entity.pdbx_description
1 polymer ?
#
loop_
_entity_poly.entity_id
_entity_poly.type
_entity_poly.pdbx_seq_one_letter_code
_entity_poly.pdbx_strand_id
1 'polypeptide(L)'
;MGAKSKFVPSFLVSWLKKTVHEDEVNRFLWESRHLQGTEWLTECVKYLKMNIQLEGVENLPDKNDGKLYTFVSKHPLGGQDGVALGSIIGTHYDGKFRYLVNDLLLNLPGLKPVSIGINKTGRQSRDFPRMVEAGFQSDNHMLMFPAGLNSRKQPDGSIRDLPWKKTFISKSVEYQRDVVPIHFSGQNSERFYRIARFSDKYLPFNLAMLFLVDEMYRNVGKDFRIAFGKPIPWQTFDKSKTPTEWAQYVKDKVYEL
;
A
#
# COMPACT_ATOMS: atom_id res chain seq x y z
N MET A 1 31.24 17.55 9.34
CA MET A 1 31.75 16.34 10.03
C MET A 1 31.35 15.12 9.22
N GLY A 2 32.27 14.50 8.48
CA GLY A 2 32.01 13.34 7.64
C GLY A 2 31.71 12.11 8.52
N ALA A 3 30.55 11.50 8.31
CA ALA A 3 30.25 10.22 8.91
C ALA A 3 31.32 9.22 8.45
N LYS A 4 32.10 8.68 9.42
CA LYS A 4 33.00 7.57 9.15
C LYS A 4 32.17 6.43 8.60
N SER A 5 32.34 6.09 7.32
CA SER A 5 31.71 4.92 6.73
C SER A 5 32.19 3.70 7.52
N LYS A 6 31.30 3.09 8.30
CA LYS A 6 31.62 1.82 8.95
C LYS A 6 31.82 0.82 7.84
N PHE A 7 32.97 0.16 7.82
CA PHE A 7 33.28 -0.88 6.85
C PHE A 7 32.22 -2.00 6.97
N VAL A 8 31.39 -2.10 5.94
CA VAL A 8 30.39 -3.19 5.85
C VAL A 8 31.06 -4.34 5.10
N PRO A 9 31.13 -5.55 5.66
CA PRO A 9 31.72 -6.71 5.00
C PRO A 9 31.07 -6.96 3.63
N SER A 10 31.89 -7.26 2.63
CA SER A 10 31.44 -7.48 1.24
C SER A 10 30.39 -8.59 1.10
N PHE A 11 30.52 -9.66 1.90
CA PHE A 11 29.55 -10.76 1.88
C PHE A 11 28.15 -10.30 2.34
N LEU A 12 28.07 -9.36 3.30
CA LEU A 12 26.79 -8.82 3.77
C LEU A 12 26.13 -7.93 2.69
N VAL A 13 26.95 -7.14 1.98
CA VAL A 13 26.47 -6.33 0.84
C VAL A 13 25.95 -7.25 -0.27
N SER A 14 26.71 -8.29 -0.63
CA SER A 14 26.30 -9.27 -1.64
C SER A 14 25.03 -10.02 -1.25
N TRP A 15 24.92 -10.41 0.01
CA TRP A 15 23.69 -11.02 0.53
C TRP A 15 22.49 -10.08 0.45
N LEU A 16 22.67 -8.81 0.82
CA LEU A 16 21.61 -7.81 0.75
C LEU A 16 21.15 -7.57 -0.69
N LYS A 17 22.08 -7.38 -1.62
CA LYS A 17 21.80 -7.23 -3.06
C LYS A 17 20.96 -8.39 -3.60
N LYS A 18 21.34 -9.62 -3.25
CA LYS A 18 20.58 -10.82 -3.62
C LYS A 18 19.17 -10.84 -2.98
N THR A 19 19.06 -10.42 -1.72
CA THR A 19 17.76 -10.40 -1.01
C THR A 19 16.79 -9.38 -1.59
N VAL A 20 17.29 -8.24 -2.05
CA VAL A 20 16.46 -7.20 -2.70
C VAL A 20 16.34 -7.37 -4.22
N HIS A 21 16.89 -8.47 -4.78
CA HIS A 21 16.87 -8.75 -6.22
C HIS A 21 17.37 -7.56 -7.05
N GLU A 22 18.52 -6.97 -6.64
CA GLU A 22 19.02 -5.71 -7.20
C GLU A 22 19.11 -5.72 -8.73
N ASP A 23 19.63 -6.79 -9.32
CA ASP A 23 19.83 -6.88 -10.77
C ASP A 23 18.50 -6.95 -11.53
N GLU A 24 17.54 -7.76 -11.05
CA GLU A 24 16.23 -7.92 -11.65
C GLU A 24 15.41 -6.62 -11.53
N VAL A 25 15.43 -6.00 -10.34
CA VAL A 25 14.75 -4.71 -10.10
C VAL A 25 15.35 -3.63 -10.99
N ASN A 26 16.68 -3.50 -11.06
CA ASN A 26 17.33 -2.48 -11.91
C ASN A 26 17.03 -2.71 -13.38
N ARG A 27 17.00 -3.96 -13.85
CA ARG A 27 16.62 -4.30 -15.21
C ARG A 27 15.19 -3.84 -15.51
N PHE A 28 14.24 -4.22 -14.67
CA PHE A 28 12.85 -3.80 -14.82
C PHE A 28 12.72 -2.28 -14.83
N LEU A 29 13.37 -1.57 -13.91
CA LEU A 29 13.35 -0.11 -13.86
C LEU A 29 13.93 0.54 -15.12
N TRP A 30 14.98 -0.06 -15.68
CA TRP A 30 15.57 0.41 -16.95
C TRP A 30 14.64 0.17 -18.13
N GLU A 31 14.06 -1.01 -18.25
CA GLU A 31 13.15 -1.37 -19.33
C GLU A 31 11.86 -0.52 -19.28
N SER A 32 11.32 -0.26 -18.09
CA SER A 32 10.09 0.50 -17.86
C SER A 32 10.30 2.02 -17.63
N ARG A 33 11.52 2.55 -17.81
CA ARG A 33 11.88 3.94 -17.48
C ARG A 33 11.07 5.02 -18.21
N HIS A 34 10.44 4.66 -19.32
CA HIS A 34 9.60 5.54 -20.12
C HIS A 34 8.14 5.59 -19.65
N LEU A 35 7.74 4.68 -18.74
CA LEU A 35 6.40 4.58 -18.19
C LEU A 35 6.29 5.30 -16.85
N GLN A 36 5.10 5.85 -16.55
CA GLN A 36 4.82 6.53 -15.29
C GLN A 36 3.38 6.30 -14.82
N GLY A 37 3.17 6.46 -13.51
CA GLY A 37 1.84 6.39 -12.89
C GLY A 37 1.16 5.05 -13.17
N THR A 38 -0.07 5.10 -13.68
CA THR A 38 -0.90 3.93 -13.97
C THR A 38 -0.27 2.97 -14.97
N GLU A 39 0.35 3.50 -16.03
CA GLU A 39 1.00 2.68 -17.07
C GLU A 39 2.17 1.88 -16.47
N TRP A 40 2.99 2.52 -15.63
CA TRP A 40 4.08 1.85 -14.96
C TRP A 40 3.58 0.76 -13.99
N LEU A 41 2.51 1.04 -13.24
CA LEU A 41 1.89 0.05 -12.33
C LEU A 41 1.32 -1.14 -13.12
N THR A 42 0.69 -0.88 -14.25
CA THR A 42 0.17 -1.93 -15.14
C THR A 42 1.30 -2.80 -15.69
N GLU A 43 2.44 -2.19 -16.02
CA GLU A 43 3.62 -2.94 -16.45
C GLU A 43 4.22 -3.76 -15.30
N CYS A 44 4.20 -3.27 -14.06
CA CYS A 44 4.57 -4.06 -12.89
C CYS A 44 3.68 -5.30 -12.73
N VAL A 45 2.35 -5.15 -12.91
CA VAL A 45 1.40 -6.29 -12.84
C VAL A 45 1.76 -7.36 -13.88
N LYS A 46 2.07 -6.94 -15.12
CA LYS A 46 2.49 -7.85 -16.19
C LYS A 46 3.83 -8.51 -15.89
N TYR A 47 4.82 -7.72 -15.48
CA TYR A 47 6.16 -8.22 -15.14
C TYR A 47 6.11 -9.26 -14.03
N LEU A 48 5.30 -9.04 -13.00
CA LEU A 48 5.10 -9.96 -11.90
C LEU A 48 4.13 -11.11 -12.24
N LYS A 49 3.61 -11.13 -13.47
CA LYS A 49 2.67 -12.17 -13.96
C LYS A 49 1.53 -12.41 -12.98
N MET A 50 0.96 -11.34 -12.43
CA MET A 50 -0.10 -11.45 -11.44
C MET A 50 -1.40 -11.89 -12.12
N ASN A 51 -1.96 -13.02 -11.71
CA ASN A 51 -3.28 -13.48 -12.14
C ASN A 51 -4.32 -12.89 -11.17
N ILE A 52 -5.07 -11.89 -11.62
CA ILE A 52 -6.00 -11.14 -10.76
C ILE A 52 -7.43 -11.53 -11.11
N GLN A 53 -8.14 -12.07 -10.12
CA GLN A 53 -9.59 -12.30 -10.17
C GLN A 53 -10.28 -11.15 -9.44
N LEU A 54 -11.17 -10.46 -10.15
CA LEU A 54 -11.93 -9.33 -9.61
C LEU A 54 -13.34 -9.77 -9.24
N GLU A 55 -13.81 -9.32 -8.08
CA GLU A 55 -15.17 -9.51 -7.60
C GLU A 55 -15.75 -8.15 -7.15
N GLY A 56 -17.06 -7.98 -7.28
CA GLY A 56 -17.75 -6.76 -6.88
C GLY A 56 -17.33 -5.54 -7.72
N VAL A 57 -16.90 -5.73 -8.97
CA VAL A 57 -16.50 -4.65 -9.88
C VAL A 57 -17.66 -3.66 -10.11
N GLU A 58 -18.89 -4.14 -10.05
CA GLU A 58 -20.12 -3.35 -10.11
C GLU A 58 -20.28 -2.39 -8.93
N ASN A 59 -19.52 -2.56 -7.85
CA ASN A 59 -19.48 -1.65 -6.70
C ASN A 59 -18.47 -0.51 -6.89
N LEU A 60 -17.61 -0.56 -7.94
CA LEU A 60 -16.76 0.58 -8.25
C LEU A 60 -17.65 1.74 -8.72
N PRO A 61 -17.54 2.92 -8.07
CA PRO A 61 -18.30 4.10 -8.48
C PRO A 61 -18.01 4.51 -9.93
N ASP A 62 -19.02 5.05 -10.59
CA ASP A 62 -18.85 5.57 -11.94
C ASP A 62 -17.84 6.74 -11.94
N LYS A 63 -16.86 6.66 -12.82
CA LYS A 63 -15.83 7.70 -12.94
C LYS A 63 -16.38 9.08 -13.34
N ASN A 64 -17.60 9.13 -13.87
CA ASN A 64 -18.26 10.35 -14.36
C ASN A 64 -19.32 10.88 -13.37
N ASP A 65 -19.45 10.34 -12.17
CA ASP A 65 -20.45 10.80 -11.18
C ASP A 65 -20.09 12.13 -10.50
N GLY A 66 -18.90 12.66 -10.80
CA GLY A 66 -18.40 13.92 -10.26
C GLY A 66 -17.95 13.87 -8.81
N LYS A 67 -17.91 12.70 -8.18
CA LYS A 67 -17.48 12.52 -6.80
C LYS A 67 -16.04 12.04 -6.70
N LEU A 68 -15.45 12.27 -5.54
CA LEU A 68 -14.16 11.73 -5.17
C LEU A 68 -14.30 10.72 -4.04
N TYR A 69 -13.54 9.64 -4.12
CA TYR A 69 -13.64 8.49 -3.21
C TYR A 69 -12.34 8.25 -2.43
N THR A 70 -12.49 7.65 -1.25
CA THR A 70 -11.37 7.10 -0.49
C THR A 70 -11.43 5.58 -0.55
N PHE A 71 -10.55 4.97 -1.32
CA PHE A 71 -10.37 3.53 -1.41
C PHE A 71 -9.50 3.06 -0.26
N VAL A 72 -9.95 2.05 0.47
CA VAL A 72 -9.20 1.49 1.61
C VAL A 72 -9.08 -0.01 1.49
N SER A 73 -7.87 -0.51 1.66
CA SER A 73 -7.60 -1.94 1.55
C SER A 73 -6.79 -2.47 2.73
N LYS A 74 -6.99 -3.74 3.05
CA LYS A 74 -6.00 -4.47 3.82
C LYS A 74 -4.70 -4.59 3.02
N HIS A 75 -3.57 -4.81 3.72
CA HIS A 75 -2.24 -4.76 3.14
C HIS A 75 -1.47 -6.08 3.37
N PRO A 76 -1.91 -7.21 2.77
CA PRO A 76 -1.34 -8.52 3.09
C PRO A 76 0.09 -8.71 2.64
N LEU A 77 0.47 -8.15 1.48
CA LEU A 77 1.74 -8.41 0.84
C LEU A 77 2.77 -7.29 1.03
N GLY A 78 2.32 -6.05 1.19
CA GLY A 78 3.20 -4.90 1.42
C GLY A 78 3.83 -4.29 0.16
N GLY A 79 3.48 -4.77 -1.02
CA GLY A 79 4.00 -4.28 -2.30
C GLY A 79 3.07 -4.60 -3.48
N GLN A 80 2.87 -5.88 -3.79
CA GLN A 80 2.06 -6.32 -4.92
C GLN A 80 0.60 -5.87 -4.84
N ASP A 81 0.03 -5.82 -3.63
CA ASP A 81 -1.31 -5.27 -3.38
C ASP A 81 -1.40 -3.79 -3.77
N GLY A 82 -0.39 -2.99 -3.42
CA GLY A 82 -0.30 -1.59 -3.85
C GLY A 82 -0.18 -1.44 -5.37
N VAL A 83 0.66 -2.27 -6.00
CA VAL A 83 0.85 -2.28 -7.45
C VAL A 83 -0.44 -2.64 -8.18
N ALA A 84 -1.10 -3.73 -7.77
CA ALA A 84 -2.33 -4.19 -8.42
C ALA A 84 -3.48 -3.20 -8.25
N LEU A 85 -3.73 -2.73 -7.03
CA LEU A 85 -4.80 -1.76 -6.76
C LEU A 85 -4.55 -0.43 -7.46
N GLY A 86 -3.30 0.06 -7.47
CA GLY A 86 -2.95 1.27 -8.19
C GLY A 86 -3.14 1.14 -9.71
N SER A 87 -2.83 -0.03 -10.29
CA SER A 87 -3.10 -0.32 -11.70
C SER A 87 -4.61 -0.33 -12.00
N ILE A 88 -5.40 -1.04 -11.20
CA ILE A 88 -6.85 -1.20 -11.43
C ILE A 88 -7.58 0.14 -11.24
N ILE A 89 -7.38 0.80 -10.10
CA ILE A 89 -8.03 2.08 -9.79
C ILE A 89 -7.55 3.16 -10.77
N GLY A 90 -6.24 3.19 -11.06
CA GLY A 90 -5.70 4.13 -12.01
C GLY A 90 -6.25 3.94 -13.42
N THR A 91 -6.44 2.70 -13.88
CA THR A 91 -7.06 2.42 -15.18
C THR A 91 -8.53 2.82 -15.20
N HIS A 92 -9.29 2.52 -14.14
CA HIS A 92 -10.71 2.85 -14.06
C HIS A 92 -10.97 4.37 -14.04
N TYR A 93 -10.12 5.13 -13.34
CA TYR A 93 -10.27 6.58 -13.15
C TYR A 93 -9.27 7.42 -13.97
N ASP A 94 -8.78 6.92 -15.09
CA ASP A 94 -7.90 7.65 -16.02
C ASP A 94 -6.67 8.29 -15.33
N GLY A 95 -6.07 7.58 -14.37
CA GLY A 95 -4.92 8.03 -13.61
C GLY A 95 -5.21 9.01 -12.46
N LYS A 96 -6.47 9.38 -12.25
CA LYS A 96 -6.89 10.33 -11.22
C LYS A 96 -6.94 9.72 -9.82
N PHE A 97 -5.82 9.22 -9.35
CA PHE A 97 -5.70 8.75 -7.97
C PHE A 97 -4.35 9.11 -7.37
N ARG A 98 -4.29 9.10 -6.05
CA ARG A 98 -3.05 9.21 -5.27
C ARG A 98 -3.09 8.22 -4.13
N TYR A 99 -1.93 7.70 -3.75
CA TYR A 99 -1.84 6.87 -2.56
C TYR A 99 -0.64 7.18 -1.67
N LEU A 100 -0.83 6.91 -0.39
CA LEU A 100 0.21 7.13 0.61
C LEU A 100 1.19 5.97 0.57
N VAL A 101 2.47 6.26 0.30
CA VAL A 101 3.53 5.26 0.21
C VAL A 101 4.66 5.59 1.18
N ASN A 102 5.45 4.57 1.54
CA ASN A 102 6.71 4.80 2.23
C ASN A 102 7.62 5.69 1.35
N ASP A 103 8.32 6.65 1.97
CA ASP A 103 9.20 7.59 1.28
C ASP A 103 10.31 6.92 0.45
N LEU A 104 10.75 5.73 0.83
CA LEU A 104 11.69 4.94 0.01
C LEU A 104 11.15 4.68 -1.39
N LEU A 105 9.82 4.49 -1.52
CA LEU A 105 9.18 4.24 -2.81
C LEU A 105 9.11 5.48 -3.71
N LEU A 106 9.32 6.68 -3.17
CA LEU A 106 9.46 7.90 -3.98
C LEU A 106 10.72 7.92 -4.86
N ASN A 107 11.67 7.03 -4.58
CA ASN A 107 12.84 6.82 -5.42
C ASN A 107 12.55 5.99 -6.67
N LEU A 108 11.34 5.44 -6.80
CA LEU A 108 10.87 4.76 -8.01
C LEU A 108 10.25 5.79 -8.97
N PRO A 109 10.93 6.15 -10.07
CA PRO A 109 10.47 7.25 -10.95
C PRO A 109 9.08 7.02 -11.51
N GLY A 110 8.75 5.78 -11.89
CA GLY A 110 7.45 5.41 -12.43
C GLY A 110 6.30 5.55 -11.43
N LEU A 111 6.57 5.38 -10.13
CA LEU A 111 5.57 5.47 -9.06
C LEU A 111 5.31 6.90 -8.58
N LYS A 112 6.32 7.77 -8.71
CA LYS A 112 6.33 9.11 -8.14
C LYS A 112 5.09 9.97 -8.49
N PRO A 113 4.57 9.99 -9.73
CA PRO A 113 3.43 10.86 -10.08
C PRO A 113 2.14 10.57 -9.33
N VAL A 114 1.94 9.33 -8.86
CA VAL A 114 0.72 8.91 -8.15
C VAL A 114 0.93 8.77 -6.65
N SER A 115 2.12 9.08 -6.14
CA SER A 115 2.52 8.82 -4.75
C SER A 115 2.55 10.07 -3.89
N ILE A 116 2.09 9.92 -2.66
CA ILE A 116 2.29 10.86 -1.56
C ILE A 116 3.21 10.16 -0.54
N GLY A 117 4.44 10.61 -0.40
CA GLY A 117 5.43 9.99 0.47
C GLY A 117 5.13 10.20 1.95
N ILE A 118 5.25 9.12 2.72
CA ILE A 118 5.17 9.14 4.18
C ILE A 118 6.57 8.92 4.75
N ASN A 119 7.19 9.95 5.26
CA ASN A 119 8.41 9.80 6.07
C ASN A 119 8.06 9.79 7.56
N LYS A 120 8.45 8.73 8.25
CA LYS A 120 8.23 8.59 9.70
C LYS A 120 9.34 9.20 10.54
N THR A 121 10.43 9.63 9.91
CA THR A 121 11.64 10.13 10.61
C THR A 121 12.12 11.45 10.02
N GLY A 122 12.53 12.40 10.88
CA GLY A 122 13.16 13.65 10.49
C GLY A 122 12.22 14.80 10.12
N ARG A 123 12.75 15.77 9.36
CA ARG A 123 12.07 17.03 9.03
C ARG A 123 10.79 16.83 8.20
N GLN A 124 10.77 15.82 7.34
CA GLN A 124 9.61 15.48 6.50
C GLN A 124 8.43 14.90 7.30
N SER A 125 8.65 14.34 8.50
CA SER A 125 7.54 13.87 9.34
C SER A 125 6.60 15.00 9.78
N ARG A 126 7.08 16.24 9.79
CA ARG A 126 6.28 17.44 10.09
C ARG A 126 5.40 17.89 8.93
N ASP A 127 5.83 17.60 7.69
CA ASP A 127 5.09 17.96 6.49
C ASP A 127 4.04 16.89 6.08
N PHE A 128 4.11 15.71 6.71
CA PHE A 128 3.17 14.61 6.41
C PHE A 128 1.68 15.02 6.49
N PRO A 129 1.21 15.71 7.55
CA PRO A 129 -0.19 16.16 7.60
C PRO A 129 -0.55 17.06 6.43
N ARG A 130 0.35 17.97 6.01
CA ARG A 130 0.13 18.87 4.86
C ARG A 130 0.08 18.12 3.54
N MET A 131 0.90 17.07 3.37
CA MET A 131 0.92 16.26 2.15
C MET A 131 -0.36 15.42 2.03
N VAL A 132 -0.83 14.84 3.15
CA VAL A 132 -2.13 14.15 3.19
C VAL A 132 -3.25 15.12 2.87
N GLU A 133 -3.22 16.31 3.49
CA GLU A 133 -4.17 17.38 3.26
C GLU A 133 -4.25 17.75 1.76
N ALA A 134 -3.10 18.05 1.15
CA ALA A 134 -3.01 18.38 -0.26
C ALA A 134 -3.54 17.24 -1.16
N GLY A 135 -3.34 15.97 -0.77
CA GLY A 135 -3.91 14.83 -1.47
C GLY A 135 -5.43 14.83 -1.45
N PHE A 136 -6.03 15.09 -0.28
CA PHE A 136 -7.49 15.14 -0.13
C PHE A 136 -8.12 16.40 -0.75
N GLN A 137 -7.37 17.50 -0.85
CA GLN A 137 -7.78 18.73 -1.54
C GLN A 137 -7.71 18.64 -3.07
N SER A 138 -6.97 17.66 -3.59
CA SER A 138 -6.80 17.49 -5.03
C SER A 138 -8.01 16.81 -5.68
N ASP A 139 -8.13 16.94 -7.01
CA ASP A 139 -9.14 16.26 -7.83
C ASP A 139 -8.80 14.78 -8.08
N ASN A 140 -8.16 14.13 -7.11
CA ASN A 140 -7.79 12.74 -7.21
C ASN A 140 -8.50 11.90 -6.15
N HIS A 141 -8.86 10.68 -6.50
CA HIS A 141 -9.24 9.66 -5.53
C HIS A 141 -8.06 9.33 -4.61
N MET A 142 -8.35 8.89 -3.39
CA MET A 142 -7.31 8.48 -2.45
C MET A 142 -7.32 6.97 -2.27
N LEU A 143 -6.18 6.31 -2.49
CA LEU A 143 -5.97 4.90 -2.14
C LEU A 143 -5.12 4.83 -0.88
N MET A 144 -5.62 4.14 0.14
CA MET A 144 -4.96 4.05 1.44
C MET A 144 -4.91 2.63 1.96
N PHE A 145 -3.80 2.33 2.67
CA PHE A 145 -3.63 1.13 3.47
C PHE A 145 -3.58 1.55 4.94
N PRO A 146 -4.74 1.59 5.65
CA PRO A 146 -4.82 2.27 6.94
C PRO A 146 -3.99 1.62 8.06
N ALA A 147 -3.62 0.34 7.92
CA ALA A 147 -2.69 -0.33 8.84
C ALA A 147 -1.28 0.31 8.83
N GLY A 148 -0.87 0.90 7.70
CA GLY A 148 0.42 1.55 7.51
C GLY A 148 1.62 0.60 7.43
N LEU A 149 1.43 -0.69 7.70
CA LEU A 149 2.37 -1.79 7.51
C LEU A 149 1.58 -2.98 6.96
N ASN A 150 2.28 -3.90 6.31
CA ASN A 150 1.66 -5.13 5.84
C ASN A 150 1.17 -6.01 7.00
N SER A 151 0.21 -6.90 6.71
CA SER A 151 -0.42 -7.81 7.68
C SER A 151 0.60 -8.61 8.49
N ARG A 152 0.22 -9.00 9.68
CA ARG A 152 1.02 -9.79 10.62
C ARG A 152 0.32 -11.10 10.97
N LYS A 153 1.12 -12.14 11.23
CA LYS A 153 0.62 -13.40 11.76
C LYS A 153 0.24 -13.21 13.23
N GLN A 154 -1.02 -13.47 13.55
CA GLN A 154 -1.58 -13.38 14.89
C GLN A 154 -1.24 -14.63 15.72
N PRO A 155 -1.43 -14.61 17.05
CA PRO A 155 -1.21 -15.79 17.91
C PRO A 155 -2.07 -17.01 17.54
N ASP A 156 -3.28 -16.79 17.01
CA ASP A 156 -4.18 -17.84 16.51
C ASP A 156 -3.80 -18.40 15.14
N GLY A 157 -2.71 -17.90 14.57
CA GLY A 157 -2.22 -18.29 13.24
C GLY A 157 -2.84 -17.53 12.07
N SER A 158 -3.89 -16.73 12.28
CA SER A 158 -4.49 -15.91 11.24
C SER A 158 -3.55 -14.79 10.77
N ILE A 159 -3.70 -14.36 9.51
CA ILE A 159 -2.96 -13.23 8.95
C ILE A 159 -3.91 -12.04 8.90
N ARG A 160 -3.61 -11.03 9.71
CA ARG A 160 -4.45 -9.83 9.79
C ARG A 160 -3.61 -8.56 9.85
N ASP A 161 -4.20 -7.47 9.37
CA ASP A 161 -3.63 -6.13 9.51
C ASP A 161 -3.52 -5.72 10.97
N LEU A 162 -2.53 -4.90 11.27
CA LEU A 162 -2.46 -4.11 12.50
C LEU A 162 -3.73 -3.24 12.64
N PRO A 163 -3.99 -2.65 13.83
CA PRO A 163 -5.10 -1.72 14.00
C PRO A 163 -5.08 -0.61 12.93
N TRP A 164 -6.21 -0.37 12.31
CA TRP A 164 -6.32 0.67 11.28
C TRP A 164 -6.31 2.05 11.89
N LYS A 165 -5.59 2.97 11.28
CA LYS A 165 -5.51 4.37 11.69
C LYS A 165 -6.75 5.12 11.23
N LYS A 166 -7.25 6.00 12.07
CA LYS A 166 -8.48 6.78 11.85
C LYS A 166 -8.38 7.88 10.76
N THR A 167 -7.18 8.14 10.24
CA THR A 167 -6.94 9.29 9.32
C THR A 167 -7.86 9.25 8.10
N PHE A 168 -8.09 8.08 7.50
CA PHE A 168 -8.97 7.96 6.34
C PHE A 168 -10.43 8.31 6.69
N ILE A 169 -10.93 7.92 7.86
CA ILE A 169 -12.28 8.29 8.34
C ILE A 169 -12.38 9.80 8.49
N SER A 170 -11.47 10.41 9.29
CA SER A 170 -11.53 11.84 9.58
C SER A 170 -11.45 12.67 8.29
N LYS A 171 -10.57 12.29 7.36
CA LYS A 171 -10.41 13.01 6.10
C LYS A 171 -11.56 12.73 5.12
N SER A 172 -12.13 11.53 5.10
CA SER A 172 -13.30 11.25 4.27
C SER A 172 -14.52 12.06 4.70
N VAL A 173 -14.74 12.23 6.00
CA VAL A 173 -15.80 13.11 6.52
C VAL A 173 -15.51 14.58 6.17
N GLU A 174 -14.29 15.06 6.42
CA GLU A 174 -13.89 16.44 6.17
C GLU A 174 -14.04 16.85 4.69
N TYR A 175 -13.68 15.94 3.77
CA TYR A 175 -13.72 16.18 2.33
C TYR A 175 -14.92 15.53 1.62
N GLN A 176 -15.92 15.05 2.37
CA GLN A 176 -17.16 14.46 1.88
C GLN A 176 -16.94 13.35 0.84
N ARG A 177 -15.96 12.45 1.12
CA ARG A 177 -15.61 11.35 0.24
C ARG A 177 -16.17 10.03 0.80
N ASP A 178 -16.97 9.34 0.01
CA ASP A 178 -17.44 8.01 0.36
C ASP A 178 -16.24 7.03 0.40
N VAL A 179 -16.30 6.05 1.31
CA VAL A 179 -15.22 5.09 1.52
C VAL A 179 -15.55 3.78 0.80
N VAL A 180 -14.67 3.35 -0.10
CA VAL A 180 -14.79 2.08 -0.83
C VAL A 180 -13.88 1.04 -0.19
N PRO A 181 -14.44 0.03 0.51
CA PRO A 181 -13.65 -1.04 1.12
C PRO A 181 -13.20 -2.06 0.08
N ILE A 182 -11.93 -2.51 0.17
CA ILE A 182 -11.35 -3.47 -0.74
C ILE A 182 -10.67 -4.59 0.03
N HIS A 183 -11.03 -5.83 -0.31
CA HIS A 183 -10.31 -7.00 0.15
C HIS A 183 -9.28 -7.41 -0.90
N PHE A 184 -8.03 -7.59 -0.49
CA PHE A 184 -6.97 -8.17 -1.32
C PHE A 184 -6.54 -9.50 -0.70
N SER A 185 -6.64 -10.61 -1.41
CA SER A 185 -6.21 -11.92 -0.92
C SER A 185 -4.69 -12.07 -1.00
N GLY A 186 -4.18 -13.06 -0.29
CA GLY A 186 -2.77 -13.41 -0.31
C GLY A 186 -2.09 -13.25 1.05
N GLN A 187 -0.89 -13.79 1.12
CA GLN A 187 -0.05 -13.74 2.30
C GLN A 187 1.42 -13.92 1.91
N ASN A 188 2.31 -13.39 2.73
CA ASN A 188 3.73 -13.62 2.62
C ASN A 188 4.12 -15.00 3.20
N SER A 189 5.37 -15.40 3.02
CA SER A 189 5.85 -16.68 3.52
C SER A 189 5.94 -16.73 5.05
N GLU A 190 5.92 -17.94 5.61
CA GLU A 190 6.19 -18.17 7.04
C GLU A 190 7.56 -17.61 7.48
N ARG A 191 8.56 -17.65 6.58
CA ARG A 191 9.86 -17.03 6.81
C ARG A 191 9.72 -15.53 7.04
N PHE A 192 8.93 -14.85 6.20
CA PHE A 192 8.69 -13.42 6.34
C PHE A 192 8.04 -13.08 7.69
N TYR A 193 7.00 -13.81 8.10
CA TYR A 193 6.33 -13.56 9.37
C TYR A 193 7.21 -13.84 10.60
N ARG A 194 8.12 -14.82 10.51
CA ARG A 194 9.12 -15.05 11.58
C ARG A 194 10.10 -13.89 11.69
N ILE A 195 10.59 -13.37 10.55
CA ILE A 195 11.49 -12.21 10.51
C ILE A 195 10.76 -10.96 11.02
N ALA A 196 9.52 -10.74 10.60
CA ALA A 196 8.71 -9.62 11.05
C ALA A 196 8.51 -9.64 12.57
N ARG A 197 8.12 -10.80 13.13
CA ARG A 197 7.97 -10.98 14.59
C ARG A 197 9.27 -10.73 15.35
N PHE A 198 10.39 -11.24 14.85
CA PHE A 198 11.70 -10.97 15.44
C PHE A 198 12.04 -9.47 15.39
N SER A 199 11.85 -8.85 14.24
CA SER A 199 12.10 -7.43 14.05
C SER A 199 11.24 -6.57 14.97
N ASP A 200 9.93 -6.81 15.01
CA ASP A 200 8.99 -6.05 15.82
C ASP A 200 9.28 -6.18 17.33
N LYS A 201 9.86 -7.31 17.77
CA LYS A 201 10.18 -7.56 19.19
C LYS A 201 11.57 -7.06 19.62
N TYR A 202 12.55 -7.14 18.77
CA TYR A 202 13.96 -6.97 19.18
C TYR A 202 14.71 -5.84 18.49
N LEU A 203 14.18 -5.28 17.38
CA LEU A 203 14.89 -4.27 16.60
C LEU A 203 14.17 -2.92 16.63
N PRO A 204 14.92 -1.80 16.64
CA PRO A 204 14.33 -0.45 16.56
C PRO A 204 13.88 -0.08 15.14
N PHE A 205 14.05 -0.95 14.15
CA PHE A 205 13.69 -0.74 12.75
C PHE A 205 13.03 -2.00 12.18
N ASN A 206 12.20 -1.82 11.15
CA ASN A 206 11.49 -2.92 10.51
C ASN A 206 12.37 -3.65 9.48
N LEU A 207 13.12 -4.65 9.96
CA LEU A 207 13.98 -5.50 9.12
C LEU A 207 13.18 -6.25 8.04
N ALA A 208 11.92 -6.61 8.32
CA ALA A 208 11.08 -7.34 7.38
C ALA A 208 10.85 -6.57 6.07
N MET A 209 10.93 -5.24 6.07
CA MET A 209 10.81 -4.44 4.85
C MET A 209 11.85 -4.81 3.78
N LEU A 210 13.05 -5.22 4.17
CA LEU A 210 14.10 -5.64 3.23
C LEU A 210 13.74 -6.92 2.49
N PHE A 211 12.85 -7.73 3.06
CA PHE A 211 12.40 -9.00 2.48
C PHE A 211 11.13 -8.87 1.64
N LEU A 212 10.49 -7.70 1.60
CA LEU A 212 9.27 -7.52 0.80
C LEU A 212 9.52 -7.71 -0.70
N VAL A 213 10.71 -7.33 -1.18
CA VAL A 213 11.06 -7.55 -2.59
C VAL A 213 11.26 -9.05 -2.86
N ASP A 214 11.94 -9.79 -1.97
CA ASP A 214 12.09 -11.26 -2.08
C ASP A 214 10.70 -11.95 -2.05
N GLU A 215 9.78 -11.52 -1.18
CA GLU A 215 8.41 -12.04 -1.15
C GLU A 215 7.64 -11.72 -2.45
N MET A 216 7.86 -10.54 -3.02
CA MET A 216 7.26 -10.16 -4.30
C MET A 216 7.69 -11.11 -5.42
N TYR A 217 8.98 -11.44 -5.52
CA TYR A 217 9.50 -12.40 -6.50
C TYR A 217 9.04 -13.83 -6.23
N ARG A 218 8.86 -14.24 -4.96
CA ARG A 218 8.26 -15.54 -4.59
C ARG A 218 6.80 -15.66 -4.99
N ASN A 219 6.14 -14.55 -5.19
CA ASN A 219 4.72 -14.48 -5.57
C ASN A 219 4.52 -14.22 -7.08
N VAL A 220 5.58 -14.23 -7.90
CA VAL A 220 5.46 -14.11 -9.36
C VAL A 220 4.61 -15.26 -9.90
N GLY A 221 3.63 -14.94 -10.73
CA GLY A 221 2.74 -15.90 -11.38
C GLY A 221 1.63 -16.47 -10.48
N LYS A 222 1.48 -15.95 -9.27
CA LYS A 222 0.40 -16.40 -8.36
C LYS A 222 -0.93 -15.74 -8.67
N ASP A 223 -1.98 -16.39 -8.18
CA ASP A 223 -3.35 -15.93 -8.26
C ASP A 223 -3.69 -15.04 -7.07
N PHE A 224 -4.42 -13.95 -7.34
CA PHE A 224 -4.90 -13.01 -6.33
C PHE A 224 -6.38 -12.71 -6.57
N ARG A 225 -7.15 -12.74 -5.50
CA ARG A 225 -8.54 -12.31 -5.50
C ARG A 225 -8.61 -10.90 -4.92
N ILE A 226 -9.31 -9.99 -5.63
CA ILE A 226 -9.59 -8.63 -5.18
C ILE A 226 -11.10 -8.44 -5.21
N ALA A 227 -11.69 -8.13 -4.05
CA ALA A 227 -13.11 -7.88 -3.94
C ALA A 227 -13.38 -6.43 -3.54
N PHE A 228 -14.24 -5.75 -4.30
CA PHE A 228 -14.70 -4.39 -4.02
C PHE A 228 -16.04 -4.44 -3.30
N GLY A 229 -16.08 -3.84 -2.11
CA GLY A 229 -17.32 -3.67 -1.37
C GLY A 229 -18.10 -2.43 -1.82
N LYS A 230 -19.36 -2.36 -1.43
CA LYS A 230 -20.21 -1.18 -1.70
C LYS A 230 -19.61 0.06 -1.03
N PRO A 231 -19.63 1.22 -1.70
CA PRO A 231 -19.22 2.48 -1.11
C PRO A 231 -20.01 2.75 0.18
N ILE A 232 -19.32 3.13 1.23
CA ILE A 232 -19.90 3.55 2.51
C ILE A 232 -19.99 5.08 2.47
N PRO A 233 -21.21 5.66 2.49
CA PRO A 233 -21.38 7.10 2.47
C PRO A 233 -20.65 7.77 3.64
N TRP A 234 -19.98 8.88 3.40
CA TRP A 234 -19.21 9.59 4.42
C TRP A 234 -20.09 10.04 5.61
N GLN A 235 -21.38 10.28 5.40
CA GLN A 235 -22.36 10.64 6.41
C GLN A 235 -22.61 9.52 7.43
N THR A 236 -22.27 8.26 7.05
CA THR A 236 -22.34 7.10 7.96
C THR A 236 -21.41 7.28 9.17
N PHE A 237 -20.30 8.00 8.99
CA PHE A 237 -19.30 8.22 10.04
C PHE A 237 -19.67 9.39 10.94
N ASP A 238 -20.76 9.24 11.64
CA ASP A 238 -21.32 10.23 12.56
C ASP A 238 -20.70 10.19 13.97
N LYS A 239 -21.31 10.92 14.90
CA LYS A 239 -20.84 10.99 16.30
C LYS A 239 -21.23 9.78 17.18
N SER A 240 -21.91 8.76 16.64
CA SER A 240 -22.30 7.55 17.38
C SER A 240 -21.10 6.68 17.75
N LYS A 241 -19.99 6.82 17.01
CA LYS A 241 -18.72 6.16 17.26
C LYS A 241 -17.55 7.13 17.12
N THR A 242 -16.46 6.81 17.79
CA THR A 242 -15.20 7.52 17.57
C THR A 242 -14.63 7.20 16.18
N PRO A 243 -13.80 8.08 15.59
CA PRO A 243 -13.15 7.79 14.30
C PRO A 243 -12.31 6.50 14.32
N THR A 244 -11.82 6.06 15.48
CA THR A 244 -11.09 4.79 15.63
C THR A 244 -12.03 3.59 15.56
N GLU A 245 -13.20 3.66 16.19
CA GLU A 245 -14.24 2.62 16.11
C GLU A 245 -14.79 2.52 14.69
N TRP A 246 -15.00 3.65 14.01
CA TRP A 246 -15.36 3.66 12.59
C TRP A 246 -14.29 3.02 11.71
N ALA A 247 -13.01 3.26 11.99
CA ALA A 247 -11.92 2.62 11.25
C ALA A 247 -11.92 1.11 11.47
N GLN A 248 -12.24 0.62 12.68
CA GLN A 248 -12.41 -0.81 12.95
C GLN A 248 -13.62 -1.37 12.21
N TYR A 249 -14.76 -0.67 12.21
CA TYR A 249 -15.96 -1.07 11.47
C TYR A 249 -15.66 -1.26 9.97
N VAL A 250 -14.97 -0.30 9.32
CA VAL A 250 -14.62 -0.43 7.91
C VAL A 250 -13.63 -1.58 7.70
N LYS A 251 -12.67 -1.76 8.62
CA LYS A 251 -11.77 -2.92 8.58
C LYS A 251 -12.54 -4.23 8.59
N ASP A 252 -13.52 -4.37 9.49
CA ASP A 252 -14.34 -5.59 9.58
C ASP A 252 -15.11 -5.82 8.28
N LYS A 253 -15.68 -4.78 7.67
CA LYS A 253 -16.31 -4.86 6.33
C LYS A 253 -15.35 -5.34 5.24
N VAL A 254 -14.09 -4.93 5.26
CA VAL A 254 -13.07 -5.44 4.32
C VAL A 254 -12.77 -6.93 4.54
N TYR A 255 -12.84 -7.41 5.76
CA TYR A 255 -12.60 -8.84 6.08
C TYR A 255 -13.83 -9.72 5.87
N GLU A 256 -15.04 -9.14 5.70
CA GLU A 256 -16.28 -9.83 5.33
C GLU A 256 -16.38 -10.08 3.80
N LEU A 257 -15.64 -9.33 2.98
CA LEU A 257 -15.53 -9.51 1.53
C LEU A 257 -14.70 -10.76 1.18
#